data_e9a6f547e8356e52b908a504048bb071
#
_entry.id   e9a6f547e8356e52b908a504048bb071
#
_cell.length_a   1.000
_cell.length_b   1.000
_cell.length_c   1.000
_cell.angle_alpha   90.00
_cell.angle_beta   90.00
_cell.angle_gamma   90.00
#
_symmetry.space_group_name_H-M   'P 1'
#
loop_
_entity.id
_entity.type
_entity.pdbx_description
1 polymer ?
#
loop_
_entity_poly.entity_id
_entity_poly.type
_entity_poly.pdbx_seq_one_letter_code
_entity_poly.pdbx_strand_id
1 'polypeptide(L)'
;MTSKPSRSRARELATKVFSALLNILYPRRCPSCRAITKDDSFCPACWVRLLFIENPCCFVCGEPLDTRYGGDLLCAACLKGRYNFDRLLSVFIYNKTIARAIYRFKFKRQAFLSKFFLKFLLKKLEPIKSKVDLIIPIPIHRKRLKWRGYNQTLLLARDISRETSIGCIPDLLLKNRHTVAQTTLRFRKRKSNLRSAFEINPNYLEPIRGKNIMIVDDIFTTGSTVNECAKILKKNGVGRVFILTIARTLLNKKYRTPNSL
;
A
#
# COMPACT_ATOMS: atom_id res chain seq x y z
N MET A 1 20.60 -50.24 26.73
CA MET A 1 19.57 -49.27 27.16
C MET A 1 19.39 -48.25 26.01
N THR A 2 18.46 -48.47 25.11
CA THR A 2 18.17 -47.59 23.99
C THR A 2 17.03 -46.68 24.40
N SER A 3 17.34 -45.43 24.68
CA SER A 3 16.33 -44.40 25.02
C SER A 3 15.44 -44.08 23.81
N LYS A 4 14.14 -44.41 23.91
CA LYS A 4 13.12 -44.00 22.91
C LYS A 4 13.11 -42.48 22.79
N PRO A 5 13.15 -41.92 21.55
CA PRO A 5 13.04 -40.47 21.38
C PRO A 5 11.69 -39.98 21.92
N SER A 6 11.73 -38.94 22.74
CA SER A 6 10.51 -38.37 23.31
C SER A 6 9.53 -37.95 22.19
N ARG A 7 8.23 -38.15 22.39
CA ARG A 7 7.15 -37.85 21.43
C ARG A 7 7.23 -36.40 20.90
N SER A 8 7.83 -35.48 21.65
CA SER A 8 8.06 -34.10 21.25
C SER A 8 9.12 -33.97 20.15
N ARG A 9 10.25 -34.68 20.25
CA ARG A 9 11.32 -34.68 19.22
C ARG A 9 10.86 -35.30 17.89
N ALA A 10 10.06 -36.36 17.95
CA ALA A 10 9.50 -36.99 16.76
C ALA A 10 8.53 -36.06 16.00
N ARG A 11 7.69 -35.31 16.73
CA ARG A 11 6.80 -34.30 16.14
C ARG A 11 7.57 -33.12 15.52
N GLU A 12 8.60 -32.67 16.17
CA GLU A 12 9.46 -31.59 15.67
C GLU A 12 10.22 -31.99 14.40
N LEU A 13 10.73 -33.24 14.38
CA LEU A 13 11.39 -33.77 13.17
C LEU A 13 10.40 -33.93 12.01
N ALA A 14 9.19 -34.45 12.25
CA ALA A 14 8.15 -34.59 11.24
C ALA A 14 7.72 -33.22 10.66
N THR A 15 7.60 -32.21 11.50
CA THR A 15 7.29 -30.84 11.04
C THR A 15 8.42 -30.23 10.21
N LYS A 16 9.68 -30.47 10.57
CA LYS A 16 10.85 -30.03 9.78
C LYS A 16 10.92 -30.74 8.43
N VAL A 17 10.73 -32.06 8.39
CA VAL A 17 10.71 -32.84 7.14
C VAL A 17 9.56 -32.40 6.24
N PHE A 18 8.36 -32.25 6.80
CA PHE A 18 7.19 -31.79 6.05
C PHE A 18 7.40 -30.37 5.48
N SER A 19 7.95 -29.45 6.28
CA SER A 19 8.27 -28.10 5.81
C SER A 19 9.37 -28.09 4.74
N ALA A 20 10.35 -28.99 4.81
CA ALA A 20 11.38 -29.15 3.79
C ALA A 20 10.79 -29.66 2.45
N LEU A 21 9.92 -30.68 2.52
CA LEU A 21 9.19 -31.19 1.34
C LEU A 21 8.30 -30.11 0.71
N LEU A 22 7.57 -29.35 1.51
CA LEU A 22 6.78 -28.23 1.03
C LEU A 22 7.65 -27.15 0.35
N ASN A 23 8.83 -26.86 0.88
CA ASN A 23 9.75 -25.89 0.29
C ASN A 23 10.35 -26.39 -1.05
N ILE A 24 10.48 -27.69 -1.24
CA ILE A 24 10.91 -28.28 -2.52
C ILE A 24 9.78 -28.17 -3.57
N LEU A 25 8.55 -28.52 -3.19
CA LEU A 25 7.39 -28.48 -4.08
C LEU A 25 6.91 -27.05 -4.37
N TYR A 26 6.96 -26.17 -3.35
CA TYR A 26 6.52 -24.78 -3.42
C TYR A 26 7.61 -23.83 -2.92
N PRO A 27 8.74 -23.70 -3.65
CA PRO A 27 9.84 -22.87 -3.22
C PRO A 27 9.40 -21.40 -3.12
N ARG A 28 9.89 -20.73 -2.08
CA ARG A 28 9.71 -19.30 -1.94
C ARG A 28 10.35 -18.59 -3.14
N ARG A 29 9.66 -17.59 -3.67
CA ARG A 29 10.09 -16.92 -4.89
C ARG A 29 10.09 -15.42 -4.73
N CYS A 30 11.11 -14.78 -5.27
CA CYS A 30 11.20 -13.33 -5.34
C CYS A 30 9.90 -12.73 -5.92
N PRO A 31 9.27 -11.77 -5.24
CA PRO A 31 8.02 -11.12 -5.69
C PRO A 31 8.16 -10.44 -7.05
N SER A 32 9.37 -10.01 -7.42
CA SER A 32 9.62 -9.34 -8.70
C SER A 32 9.99 -10.31 -9.82
N CYS A 33 11.12 -11.03 -9.75
CA CYS A 33 11.64 -11.83 -10.86
C CYS A 33 11.30 -13.32 -10.78
N ARG A 34 10.78 -13.82 -9.62
CA ARG A 34 10.47 -15.23 -9.32
C ARG A 34 11.67 -16.15 -9.12
N ALA A 35 12.90 -15.64 -9.08
CA ALA A 35 14.04 -16.44 -8.63
C ALA A 35 13.74 -17.06 -7.25
N ILE A 36 14.23 -18.25 -7.00
CA ILE A 36 14.08 -18.94 -5.71
C ILE A 36 14.82 -18.11 -4.64
N THR A 37 14.20 -17.94 -3.50
CA THR A 37 14.75 -17.22 -2.33
C THR A 37 14.68 -18.10 -1.10
N LYS A 38 15.58 -17.87 -0.14
CA LYS A 38 15.59 -18.63 1.12
C LYS A 38 14.40 -18.27 2.02
N ASP A 39 13.93 -17.04 1.93
CA ASP A 39 12.86 -16.44 2.72
C ASP A 39 11.89 -15.65 1.86
N ASP A 40 10.84 -15.11 2.47
CA ASP A 40 9.88 -14.23 1.79
C ASP A 40 10.47 -12.82 1.61
N SER A 41 11.41 -12.71 0.65
CA SER A 41 12.14 -11.47 0.35
C SER A 41 12.34 -11.28 -1.16
N PHE A 42 12.80 -10.09 -1.55
CA PHE A 42 13.38 -9.90 -2.87
C PHE A 42 14.73 -10.62 -2.94
N CYS A 43 15.05 -11.25 -4.08
CA CYS A 43 16.40 -11.77 -4.29
C CYS A 43 17.42 -10.61 -4.35
N PRO A 44 18.73 -10.85 -4.12
CA PRO A 44 19.74 -9.80 -4.09
C PRO A 44 19.73 -8.90 -5.32
N ALA A 45 19.60 -9.48 -6.53
CA ALA A 45 19.55 -8.73 -7.78
C ALA A 45 18.32 -7.81 -7.90
N CYS A 46 17.19 -8.14 -7.27
CA CYS A 46 16.02 -7.27 -7.22
C CYS A 46 16.10 -6.28 -6.06
N TRP A 47 16.69 -6.68 -4.93
CA TRP A 47 16.83 -5.84 -3.74
C TRP A 47 17.61 -4.55 -4.04
N VAL A 48 18.76 -4.65 -4.68
CA VAL A 48 19.58 -3.50 -5.05
C VAL A 48 18.91 -2.53 -6.04
N ARG A 49 17.82 -2.97 -6.69
CA ARG A 49 17.03 -2.14 -7.62
C ARG A 49 15.82 -1.50 -6.96
N LEU A 50 15.56 -1.78 -5.68
CA LEU A 50 14.49 -1.11 -4.94
C LEU A 50 14.95 0.31 -4.58
N LEU A 51 14.10 1.25 -4.83
CA LEU A 51 14.31 2.65 -4.48
C LEU A 51 13.35 3.00 -3.35
N PHE A 52 13.88 3.17 -2.16
CA PHE A 52 13.10 3.58 -1.00
C PHE A 52 12.87 5.10 -1.00
N ILE A 53 11.73 5.52 -0.46
CA ILE A 53 11.50 6.93 -0.21
C ILE A 53 12.02 7.26 1.17
N GLU A 54 13.12 8.01 1.19
CA GLU A 54 13.81 8.47 2.38
C GLU A 54 13.79 10.00 2.44
N ASN A 55 14.18 10.56 3.58
CA ASN A 55 14.37 12.01 3.70
C ASN A 55 15.67 12.46 2.99
N PRO A 56 15.69 13.68 2.42
CA PRO A 56 14.64 14.69 2.45
C PRO A 56 13.53 14.45 1.42
N CYS A 57 12.28 14.48 1.86
CA CYS A 57 11.11 14.37 0.99
C CYS A 57 10.01 15.35 1.43
N CYS A 58 9.11 15.68 0.51
CA CYS A 58 7.97 16.55 0.80
C CYS A 58 7.10 15.97 1.92
N PHE A 59 6.86 16.75 2.98
CA PHE A 59 6.08 16.33 4.14
C PHE A 59 4.68 15.85 3.78
N VAL A 60 4.01 16.54 2.84
CA VAL A 60 2.64 16.20 2.45
C VAL A 60 2.60 15.02 1.48
N CYS A 61 3.34 15.06 0.37
CA CYS A 61 3.16 14.07 -0.69
C CYS A 61 4.31 13.06 -0.83
N GLY A 62 5.37 13.16 0.00
CA GLY A 62 6.51 12.25 -0.04
C GLY A 62 7.33 12.31 -1.34
N GLU A 63 7.24 13.38 -2.15
CA GLU A 63 8.12 13.59 -3.30
C GLU A 63 9.54 13.82 -2.80
N PRO A 64 10.55 13.08 -3.28
CA PRO A 64 11.94 13.36 -2.94
C PRO A 64 12.32 14.80 -3.28
N LEU A 65 13.10 15.44 -2.40
CA LEU A 65 13.55 16.82 -2.56
C LEU A 65 15.09 16.84 -2.69
N ASP A 66 15.56 17.69 -3.57
CA ASP A 66 16.99 17.94 -3.77
C ASP A 66 17.41 19.11 -2.85
N THR A 67 17.59 18.80 -1.59
CA THR A 67 17.98 19.79 -0.59
C THR A 67 18.80 19.15 0.52
N ARG A 68 19.70 19.93 1.11
CA ARG A 68 20.47 19.55 2.31
C ARG A 68 19.76 19.95 3.60
N TYR A 69 18.65 20.69 3.51
CA TYR A 69 17.89 21.14 4.67
C TYR A 69 16.97 20.05 5.15
N GLY A 70 16.93 19.84 6.47
CA GLY A 70 15.97 18.97 7.14
C GLY A 70 14.65 19.69 7.46
N GLY A 71 13.68 18.98 8.05
CA GLY A 71 12.40 19.51 8.50
C GLY A 71 11.22 19.21 7.58
N ASP A 72 10.08 19.83 7.87
CA ASP A 72 8.80 19.62 7.18
C ASP A 72 8.72 20.42 5.86
N LEU A 73 9.58 20.10 4.92
CA LEU A 73 9.68 20.78 3.64
C LEU A 73 8.51 20.41 2.72
N LEU A 74 8.07 21.36 1.89
CA LEU A 74 7.01 21.16 0.91
C LEU A 74 7.56 21.31 -0.52
N CYS A 75 7.12 20.43 -1.43
CA CYS A 75 7.38 20.61 -2.85
C CYS A 75 6.47 21.71 -3.44
N ALA A 76 6.85 22.28 -4.58
CA ALA A 76 6.09 23.35 -5.25
C ALA A 76 4.61 23.02 -5.50
N ALA A 77 4.28 21.75 -5.76
CA ALA A 77 2.90 21.31 -5.96
C ALA A 77 2.09 21.35 -4.65
N CYS A 78 2.69 21.00 -3.52
CA CYS A 78 2.03 21.01 -2.21
C CYS A 78 1.92 22.43 -1.65
N LEU A 79 2.88 23.30 -1.89
CA LEU A 79 2.79 24.73 -1.56
C LEU A 79 1.58 25.39 -2.22
N LYS A 80 1.19 24.96 -3.42
CA LYS A 80 -0.01 25.43 -4.14
C LYS A 80 -1.32 24.74 -3.69
N GLY A 81 -1.33 24.06 -2.56
CA GLY A 81 -2.54 23.39 -2.03
C GLY A 81 -3.12 22.29 -2.92
N ARG A 82 -2.25 21.47 -3.54
CA ARG A 82 -2.67 20.46 -4.53
C ARG A 82 -3.57 19.36 -3.96
N TYR A 83 -3.42 19.00 -2.68
CA TYR A 83 -4.06 17.83 -2.07
C TYR A 83 -4.93 18.18 -0.87
N ASN A 84 -5.98 17.37 -0.63
CA ASN A 84 -6.89 17.48 0.50
C ASN A 84 -6.52 16.54 1.65
N PHE A 85 -5.50 15.68 1.49
CA PHE A 85 -4.96 14.86 2.57
C PHE A 85 -3.80 15.59 3.25
N ASP A 86 -3.54 15.24 4.52
CA ASP A 86 -2.53 15.90 5.33
C ASP A 86 -1.12 15.32 5.11
N ARG A 87 -1.01 13.99 4.90
CA ARG A 87 0.29 13.34 4.67
C ARG A 87 0.16 12.03 3.89
N LEU A 88 1.06 11.83 2.92
CA LEU A 88 1.26 10.57 2.21
C LEU A 88 2.54 9.91 2.71
N LEU A 89 2.43 8.65 3.11
CA LEU A 89 3.53 7.75 3.41
C LEU A 89 3.59 6.70 2.31
N SER A 90 4.68 6.67 1.59
CA SER A 90 4.92 5.67 0.55
C SER A 90 6.26 5.00 0.77
N VAL A 91 6.34 3.68 0.59
CA VAL A 91 7.57 2.93 0.88
C VAL A 91 8.57 3.07 -0.25
N PHE A 92 8.13 2.80 -1.49
CA PHE A 92 9.01 2.71 -2.65
C PHE A 92 8.71 3.78 -3.69
N ILE A 93 9.74 4.18 -4.42
CA ILE A 93 9.59 4.82 -5.73
C ILE A 93 9.16 3.73 -6.72
N TYR A 94 8.10 4.00 -7.48
CA TYR A 94 7.58 3.07 -8.48
C TYR A 94 8.58 2.90 -9.64
N ASN A 95 9.10 1.68 -9.81
CA ASN A 95 10.00 1.29 -10.88
C ASN A 95 9.65 -0.12 -11.39
N LYS A 96 10.36 -0.63 -12.40
CA LYS A 96 10.09 -1.95 -12.99
C LYS A 96 10.11 -3.10 -11.97
N THR A 97 10.97 -3.03 -10.95
CA THR A 97 11.12 -4.08 -9.94
C THR A 97 9.89 -4.16 -9.04
N ILE A 98 9.47 -3.02 -8.47
CA ILE A 98 8.29 -2.99 -7.59
C ILE A 98 6.98 -3.14 -8.39
N ALA A 99 6.94 -2.65 -9.64
CA ALA A 99 5.81 -2.80 -10.53
C ALA A 99 5.44 -4.27 -10.78
N ARG A 100 6.44 -5.15 -11.01
CA ARG A 100 6.24 -6.59 -11.19
C ARG A 100 5.63 -7.25 -9.95
N ALA A 101 6.10 -6.89 -8.76
CA ALA A 101 5.57 -7.41 -7.50
C ALA A 101 4.12 -6.96 -7.27
N ILE A 102 3.83 -5.66 -7.46
CA ILE A 102 2.47 -5.11 -7.34
C ILE A 102 1.54 -5.70 -8.42
N TYR A 103 2.03 -5.89 -9.65
CA TYR A 103 1.26 -6.54 -10.72
C TYR A 103 0.81 -7.94 -10.32
N ARG A 104 1.68 -8.75 -9.72
CA ARG A 104 1.34 -10.08 -9.23
C ARG A 104 0.34 -10.05 -8.11
N PHE A 105 0.52 -9.12 -7.18
CA PHE A 105 -0.43 -8.88 -6.11
C PHE A 105 -1.81 -8.49 -6.66
N LYS A 106 -1.89 -7.70 -7.74
CA LYS A 106 -3.16 -7.26 -8.33
C LYS A 106 -3.84 -8.30 -9.23
N PHE A 107 -3.05 -9.06 -10.01
CA PHE A 107 -3.58 -9.75 -11.19
C PHE A 107 -3.24 -11.24 -11.26
N LYS A 108 -2.35 -11.75 -10.41
CA LYS A 108 -1.94 -13.15 -10.40
C LYS A 108 -2.44 -13.92 -9.17
N ARG A 109 -3.46 -13.40 -8.50
CA ARG A 109 -4.08 -14.00 -7.30
C ARG A 109 -3.09 -14.32 -6.18
N GLN A 110 -1.97 -13.60 -6.09
CA GLN A 110 -0.95 -13.81 -5.07
C GLN A 110 -1.26 -12.96 -3.83
N ALA A 111 -2.37 -13.26 -3.16
CA ALA A 111 -2.85 -12.55 -1.97
C ALA A 111 -1.84 -12.57 -0.81
N PHE A 112 -1.00 -13.62 -0.71
CA PHE A 112 0.06 -13.74 0.30
C PHE A 112 1.08 -12.60 0.25
N LEU A 113 1.20 -11.89 -0.88
CA LEU A 113 2.05 -10.72 -1.00
C LEU A 113 1.60 -9.55 -0.10
N SER A 114 0.38 -9.56 0.44
CA SER A 114 -0.02 -8.59 1.47
C SER A 114 0.91 -8.66 2.67
N LYS A 115 1.17 -9.87 3.20
CA LYS A 115 2.11 -10.11 4.32
C LYS A 115 3.54 -9.73 3.97
N PHE A 116 3.92 -9.94 2.70
CA PHE A 116 5.23 -9.52 2.21
C PHE A 116 5.40 -8.00 2.28
N PHE A 117 4.42 -7.22 1.81
CA PHE A 117 4.47 -5.76 1.85
C PHE A 117 4.25 -5.20 3.25
N LEU A 118 3.56 -5.92 4.12
CA LEU A 118 3.17 -5.49 5.46
C LEU A 118 4.36 -4.99 6.28
N LYS A 119 5.47 -5.73 6.31
CA LYS A 119 6.69 -5.37 7.06
C LYS A 119 7.24 -3.98 6.68
N PHE A 120 7.18 -3.63 5.40
CA PHE A 120 7.64 -2.33 4.93
C PHE A 120 6.65 -1.21 5.27
N LEU A 121 5.34 -1.52 5.15
CA LEU A 121 4.28 -0.57 5.47
C LEU A 121 4.24 -0.25 6.97
N LEU A 122 4.42 -1.25 7.84
CA LEU A 122 4.48 -1.05 9.29
C LEU A 122 5.66 -0.16 9.68
N LYS A 123 6.86 -0.44 9.14
CA LYS A 123 8.04 0.41 9.36
C LYS A 123 7.80 1.86 8.93
N LYS A 124 7.10 2.06 7.80
CA LYS A 124 6.79 3.41 7.28
C LYS A 124 5.71 4.11 8.08
N LEU A 125 4.78 3.36 8.69
CA LEU A 125 3.69 3.86 9.52
C LEU A 125 4.15 4.27 10.94
N GLU A 126 5.16 3.59 11.48
CA GLU A 126 5.58 3.70 12.88
C GLU A 126 5.67 5.15 13.42
N PRO A 127 6.27 6.13 12.69
CA PRO A 127 6.41 7.50 13.19
C PRO A 127 5.09 8.25 13.42
N ILE A 128 3.99 7.77 12.83
CA ILE A 128 2.67 8.42 12.95
C ILE A 128 1.57 7.48 13.46
N LYS A 129 1.91 6.24 13.83
CA LYS A 129 0.97 5.21 14.27
C LYS A 129 0.02 5.70 15.35
N SER A 130 0.53 6.39 16.36
CA SER A 130 -0.25 6.95 17.49
C SER A 130 -1.20 8.08 17.10
N LYS A 131 -1.05 8.65 15.90
CA LYS A 131 -1.90 9.73 15.39
C LYS A 131 -3.06 9.22 14.52
N VAL A 132 -3.18 7.91 14.31
CA VAL A 132 -4.19 7.28 13.44
C VAL A 132 -5.23 6.58 14.29
N ASP A 133 -6.48 6.98 14.16
CA ASP A 133 -7.62 6.39 14.89
C ASP A 133 -8.25 5.23 14.11
N LEU A 134 -8.31 5.33 12.78
CA LEU A 134 -8.98 4.36 11.91
C LEU A 134 -8.20 4.13 10.62
N ILE A 135 -8.29 2.90 10.12
CA ILE A 135 -7.72 2.49 8.82
C ILE A 135 -8.87 2.14 7.86
N ILE A 136 -8.78 2.61 6.63
CA ILE A 136 -9.73 2.28 5.58
C ILE A 136 -9.00 1.91 4.28
N PRO A 137 -9.49 0.93 3.52
CA PRO A 137 -8.97 0.65 2.19
C PRO A 137 -9.57 1.59 1.15
N ILE A 138 -8.85 1.86 0.06
CA ILE A 138 -9.50 2.40 -1.15
C ILE A 138 -10.49 1.36 -1.70
N PRO A 139 -11.77 1.74 -1.91
CA PRO A 139 -12.75 0.82 -2.43
C PRO A 139 -12.50 0.46 -3.89
N ILE A 140 -12.69 -0.82 -4.23
CA ILE A 140 -12.62 -1.32 -5.59
C ILE A 140 -14.04 -1.49 -6.15
N HIS A 141 -14.24 -1.19 -7.43
CA HIS A 141 -15.55 -1.40 -8.07
C HIS A 141 -15.87 -2.90 -8.19
N ARG A 142 -17.16 -3.29 -8.01
CA ARG A 142 -17.64 -4.68 -7.99
C ARG A 142 -17.17 -5.50 -9.21
N LYS A 143 -17.16 -4.95 -10.43
CA LYS A 143 -16.65 -5.63 -11.64
C LYS A 143 -15.17 -6.01 -11.53
N ARG A 144 -14.34 -5.11 -10.98
CA ARG A 144 -12.91 -5.39 -10.73
C ARG A 144 -12.71 -6.39 -9.61
N LEU A 145 -13.54 -6.34 -8.57
CA LEU A 145 -13.50 -7.30 -7.47
C LEU A 145 -13.80 -8.73 -7.98
N LYS A 146 -14.87 -8.90 -8.78
CA LYS A 146 -15.19 -10.19 -9.41
C LYS A 146 -14.04 -10.73 -10.27
N TRP A 147 -13.40 -9.87 -11.06
CA TRP A 147 -12.29 -10.28 -11.92
C TRP A 147 -11.01 -10.60 -11.14
N ARG A 148 -10.66 -9.83 -10.10
CA ARG A 148 -9.45 -10.02 -9.30
C ARG A 148 -9.59 -11.09 -8.21
N GLY A 149 -10.80 -11.36 -7.75
CA GLY A 149 -11.12 -12.26 -6.66
C GLY A 149 -10.98 -11.63 -5.27
N TYR A 150 -10.27 -10.50 -5.12
CA TYR A 150 -10.10 -9.79 -3.85
C TYR A 150 -9.76 -8.30 -4.06
N ASN A 151 -9.92 -7.53 -2.97
CA ASN A 151 -9.45 -6.16 -2.90
C ASN A 151 -8.08 -6.13 -2.19
N GLN A 152 -7.02 -5.76 -2.91
CA GLN A 152 -5.63 -5.71 -2.42
C GLN A 152 -5.48 -4.74 -1.25
N THR A 153 -6.09 -3.57 -1.36
CA THR A 153 -6.00 -2.52 -0.33
C THR A 153 -6.71 -2.94 0.94
N LEU A 154 -7.80 -3.74 0.83
CA LEU A 154 -8.48 -4.33 1.98
C LEU A 154 -7.61 -5.37 2.69
N LEU A 155 -6.90 -6.23 1.96
CA LEU A 155 -5.97 -7.18 2.57
C LEU A 155 -4.89 -6.45 3.36
N LEU A 156 -4.25 -5.44 2.75
CA LEU A 156 -3.25 -4.61 3.43
C LEU A 156 -3.83 -3.90 4.65
N ALA A 157 -5.01 -3.26 4.53
CA ALA A 157 -5.64 -2.55 5.62
C ALA A 157 -5.95 -3.46 6.82
N ARG A 158 -6.47 -4.68 6.56
CA ARG A 158 -6.75 -5.68 7.59
C ARG A 158 -5.46 -6.22 8.24
N ASP A 159 -4.43 -6.49 7.45
CA ASP A 159 -3.15 -6.97 7.98
C ASP A 159 -2.49 -5.89 8.85
N ILE A 160 -2.49 -4.62 8.42
CA ILE A 160 -1.99 -3.48 9.22
C ILE A 160 -2.81 -3.33 10.50
N SER A 161 -4.14 -3.38 10.42
CA SER A 161 -5.05 -3.28 11.57
C SER A 161 -4.74 -4.34 12.64
N ARG A 162 -4.52 -5.60 12.23
CA ARG A 162 -4.17 -6.69 13.14
C ARG A 162 -2.86 -6.46 13.87
N GLU A 163 -1.82 -6.00 13.15
CA GLU A 163 -0.49 -5.77 13.74
C GLU A 163 -0.41 -4.50 14.58
N THR A 164 -1.29 -3.54 14.34
CA THR A 164 -1.24 -2.24 15.03
C THR A 164 -2.34 -2.05 16.07
N SER A 165 -3.35 -2.94 16.08
CA SER A 165 -4.58 -2.81 16.87
C SER A 165 -5.41 -1.56 16.53
N ILE A 166 -5.12 -0.85 15.43
CA ILE A 166 -5.92 0.28 14.95
C ILE A 166 -7.16 -0.28 14.22
N GLY A 167 -8.35 0.22 14.55
CA GLY A 167 -9.61 -0.24 13.95
C GLY A 167 -9.63 -0.11 12.42
N CYS A 168 -10.18 -1.10 11.71
CA CYS A 168 -10.34 -1.06 10.25
C CYS A 168 -11.83 -1.08 9.88
N ILE A 169 -12.26 -0.08 9.07
CA ILE A 169 -13.61 -0.02 8.50
C ILE A 169 -13.53 -0.27 6.99
N PRO A 170 -13.86 -1.49 6.53
CA PRO A 170 -13.66 -1.91 5.13
C PRO A 170 -14.52 -1.18 4.11
N ASP A 171 -15.69 -0.73 4.50
CA ASP A 171 -16.77 -0.20 3.68
C ASP A 171 -17.18 1.23 4.05
N LEU A 172 -16.31 1.96 4.76
CA LEU A 172 -16.52 3.38 5.06
C LEU A 172 -16.71 4.19 3.78
N LEU A 173 -15.91 3.92 2.77
CA LEU A 173 -16.04 4.52 1.45
C LEU A 173 -16.63 3.52 0.46
N LEU A 174 -17.68 3.91 -0.22
CA LEU A 174 -18.33 3.15 -1.27
C LEU A 174 -17.95 3.70 -2.65
N LYS A 175 -17.81 2.82 -3.64
CA LYS A 175 -17.51 3.19 -5.03
C LYS A 175 -18.68 2.84 -5.94
N ASN A 176 -19.49 3.83 -6.29
CA ASN A 176 -20.74 3.63 -7.02
C ASN A 176 -20.60 3.58 -8.53
N ARG A 177 -19.58 4.22 -9.11
CA ARG A 177 -19.39 4.27 -10.57
C ARG A 177 -18.19 3.45 -11.05
N HIS A 178 -18.38 2.73 -12.14
CA HIS A 178 -17.32 2.06 -12.87
C HIS A 178 -16.47 3.10 -13.61
N THR A 179 -15.43 3.63 -12.97
CA THR A 179 -14.44 4.42 -13.68
C THR A 179 -13.60 3.48 -14.53
N VAL A 180 -13.73 3.55 -15.84
CA VAL A 180 -12.92 2.78 -16.80
C VAL A 180 -11.45 3.14 -16.56
N ALA A 181 -10.60 2.11 -16.38
CA ALA A 181 -9.16 2.30 -16.37
C ALA A 181 -8.71 2.57 -17.81
N GLN A 182 -8.85 3.78 -18.26
CA GLN A 182 -8.33 4.18 -19.56
C GLN A 182 -6.87 4.60 -19.35
N THR A 183 -5.96 3.71 -19.73
CA THR A 183 -4.52 3.98 -19.84
C THR A 183 -4.21 5.09 -20.84
N THR A 184 -5.21 5.52 -21.65
CA THR A 184 -5.08 6.47 -22.77
C THR A 184 -5.72 7.85 -22.56
N LEU A 185 -6.43 8.12 -21.45
CA LEU A 185 -7.08 9.42 -21.27
C LEU A 185 -6.15 10.50 -20.70
N ARG A 186 -6.09 11.66 -21.41
CA ARG A 186 -5.41 12.89 -21.00
C ARG A 186 -5.87 13.36 -19.61
N PHE A 187 -4.94 13.94 -18.84
CA PHE A 187 -5.02 14.36 -17.44
C PHE A 187 -6.33 15.08 -17.03
N ARG A 188 -6.91 15.92 -17.91
CA ARG A 188 -8.15 16.66 -17.65
C ARG A 188 -9.41 15.78 -17.54
N LYS A 189 -9.52 14.71 -18.36
CA LYS A 189 -10.68 13.78 -18.31
C LYS A 189 -10.67 12.84 -17.09
N ARG A 190 -9.51 12.60 -16.48
CA ARG A 190 -9.43 11.82 -15.22
C ARG A 190 -10.04 12.54 -14.03
N LYS A 191 -9.92 13.87 -13.98
CA LYS A 191 -10.44 14.70 -12.87
C LYS A 191 -11.98 14.81 -12.88
N SER A 192 -12.61 14.85 -14.05
CA SER A 192 -14.08 14.90 -14.17
C SER A 192 -14.75 13.55 -13.90
N ASN A 193 -14.12 12.42 -14.28
CA ASN A 193 -14.68 11.08 -14.09
C ASN A 193 -14.63 10.58 -12.64
N LEU A 194 -13.86 11.22 -11.76
CA LEU A 194 -13.75 10.85 -10.34
C LEU A 194 -14.69 11.65 -9.44
N ARG A 195 -15.21 12.79 -9.91
CA ARG A 195 -16.24 13.54 -9.18
C ARG A 195 -17.48 12.66 -9.04
N SER A 196 -17.95 12.45 -7.79
CA SER A 196 -19.09 11.57 -7.45
C SER A 196 -18.87 10.06 -7.69
N ALA A 197 -17.61 9.59 -7.82
CA ALA A 197 -17.32 8.15 -7.90
C ALA A 197 -17.32 7.47 -6.53
N PHE A 198 -17.17 8.24 -5.46
CA PHE A 198 -17.09 7.76 -4.08
C PHE A 198 -18.11 8.48 -3.21
N GLU A 199 -18.61 7.79 -2.21
CA GLU A 199 -19.49 8.32 -1.15
C GLU A 199 -19.13 7.68 0.19
N ILE A 200 -19.52 8.31 1.30
CA ILE A 200 -19.41 7.72 2.63
C ILE A 200 -20.62 6.83 2.86
N ASN A 201 -20.39 5.67 3.43
CA ASN A 201 -21.47 4.83 3.94
C ASN A 201 -22.15 5.56 5.10
N PRO A 202 -23.47 5.86 5.01
CA PRO A 202 -24.20 6.67 5.99
C PRO A 202 -24.08 6.15 7.44
N ASN A 203 -23.91 4.84 7.61
CA ASN A 203 -23.79 4.19 8.92
C ASN A 203 -22.56 4.63 9.73
N TYR A 204 -21.58 5.29 9.07
CA TYR A 204 -20.33 5.70 9.73
C TYR A 204 -20.16 7.22 9.81
N LEU A 205 -21.16 8.03 9.47
CA LEU A 205 -21.03 9.48 9.45
C LEU A 205 -20.68 10.06 10.83
N GLU A 206 -21.39 9.68 11.88
CA GLU A 206 -21.12 10.17 13.25
C GLU A 206 -19.82 9.56 13.84
N PRO A 207 -19.55 8.24 13.72
CA PRO A 207 -18.34 7.62 14.25
C PRO A 207 -17.01 8.18 13.73
N ILE A 208 -16.99 8.82 12.54
CA ILE A 208 -15.75 9.34 11.94
C ILE A 208 -15.45 10.79 12.26
N ARG A 209 -16.38 11.55 12.86
CA ARG A 209 -16.17 12.97 13.18
C ARG A 209 -15.00 13.17 14.12
N GLY A 210 -14.13 14.10 13.78
CA GLY A 210 -12.90 14.40 14.51
C GLY A 210 -11.80 13.34 14.43
N LYS A 211 -12.09 12.14 13.90
CA LYS A 211 -11.11 11.05 13.82
C LYS A 211 -10.05 11.32 12.76
N ASN A 212 -8.86 10.82 13.02
CA ASN A 212 -7.75 10.81 12.07
C ASN A 212 -7.77 9.49 11.30
N ILE A 213 -7.97 9.54 10.00
CA ILE A 213 -8.19 8.36 9.16
C ILE A 213 -7.00 8.12 8.24
N MET A 214 -6.53 6.87 8.21
CA MET A 214 -5.54 6.41 7.25
C MET A 214 -6.20 5.66 6.10
N ILE A 215 -6.02 6.16 4.88
CA ILE A 215 -6.43 5.49 3.64
C ILE A 215 -5.26 4.62 3.16
N VAL A 216 -5.51 3.33 2.92
CA VAL A 216 -4.53 2.40 2.35
C VAL A 216 -4.79 2.22 0.86
N ASP A 217 -3.77 2.46 0.03
CA ASP A 217 -3.79 2.18 -1.41
C ASP A 217 -2.50 1.44 -1.81
N ASP A 218 -2.45 0.90 -3.01
CA ASP A 218 -1.27 0.17 -3.50
C ASP A 218 -0.25 1.09 -4.17
N ILE A 219 -0.68 2.03 -5.04
CA ILE A 219 0.20 2.92 -5.77
C ILE A 219 -0.37 4.33 -5.79
N PHE A 220 0.40 5.29 -5.31
CA PHE A 220 0.14 6.70 -5.53
C PHE A 220 0.72 7.15 -6.87
N THR A 221 -0.13 7.44 -7.84
CA THR A 221 0.28 7.96 -9.16
C THR A 221 0.12 9.48 -9.21
N THR A 222 -1.04 9.97 -9.64
CA THR A 222 -1.37 11.40 -9.63
C THR A 222 -2.00 11.83 -8.31
N GLY A 223 -2.38 10.87 -7.48
CA GLY A 223 -3.12 11.08 -6.24
C GLY A 223 -4.60 11.37 -6.42
N SER A 224 -5.12 11.36 -7.66
CA SER A 224 -6.51 11.77 -7.93
C SER A 224 -7.54 10.96 -7.13
N THR A 225 -7.35 9.65 -7.02
CA THR A 225 -8.26 8.76 -6.28
C THR A 225 -8.26 9.07 -4.78
N VAL A 226 -7.08 9.02 -4.16
CA VAL A 226 -6.95 9.25 -2.71
C VAL A 226 -7.30 10.69 -2.34
N ASN A 227 -7.04 11.65 -3.23
CA ASN A 227 -7.39 13.04 -3.02
C ASN A 227 -8.92 13.28 -3.03
N GLU A 228 -9.65 12.61 -3.94
CA GLU A 228 -11.12 12.68 -3.92
C GLU A 228 -11.70 12.02 -2.68
N CYS A 229 -11.17 10.86 -2.26
CA CYS A 229 -11.55 10.22 -1.00
C CYS A 229 -11.26 11.13 0.20
N ALA A 230 -10.08 11.73 0.26
CA ALA A 230 -9.71 12.66 1.33
C ALA A 230 -10.63 13.88 1.38
N LYS A 231 -10.98 14.45 0.22
CA LYS A 231 -11.91 15.57 0.10
C LYS A 231 -13.29 15.22 0.67
N ILE A 232 -13.80 14.02 0.37
CA ILE A 232 -15.10 13.56 0.87
C ILE A 232 -15.03 13.38 2.38
N LEU A 233 -13.98 12.75 2.92
CA LEU A 233 -13.78 12.56 4.36
C LEU A 233 -13.71 13.90 5.10
N LYS A 234 -12.90 14.85 4.61
CA LYS A 234 -12.79 16.20 5.21
C LYS A 234 -14.12 16.94 5.22
N LYS A 235 -14.93 16.84 4.16
CA LYS A 235 -16.27 17.45 4.11
C LYS A 235 -17.23 16.87 5.15
N ASN A 236 -17.00 15.65 5.62
CA ASN A 236 -17.82 14.96 6.62
C ASN A 236 -17.19 15.01 8.04
N GLY A 237 -16.33 16.00 8.30
CA GLY A 237 -15.84 16.30 9.65
C GLY A 237 -14.68 15.41 10.12
N VAL A 238 -14.01 14.67 9.23
CA VAL A 238 -12.78 13.92 9.58
C VAL A 238 -11.66 14.90 9.92
N GLY A 239 -10.91 14.61 10.97
CA GLY A 239 -9.79 15.41 11.45
C GLY A 239 -8.63 15.42 10.45
N ARG A 240 -7.68 14.51 10.58
CA ARG A 240 -6.57 14.34 9.63
C ARG A 240 -6.80 13.15 8.71
N VAL A 241 -6.35 13.29 7.46
CA VAL A 241 -6.37 12.20 6.48
C VAL A 241 -4.94 11.86 6.08
N PHE A 242 -4.51 10.68 6.47
CA PHE A 242 -3.23 10.10 6.10
C PHE A 242 -3.40 9.11 4.95
N ILE A 243 -2.39 8.99 4.10
CA ILE A 243 -2.38 8.01 3.01
C ILE A 243 -1.18 7.09 3.20
N LEU A 244 -1.36 5.78 3.09
CA LEU A 244 -0.29 4.80 3.14
C LEU A 244 -0.30 3.95 1.86
N THR A 245 0.85 3.88 1.15
CA THR A 245 0.94 3.14 -0.11
C THR A 245 2.22 2.33 -0.20
N ILE A 246 2.19 1.25 -0.98
CA ILE A 246 3.39 0.46 -1.28
C ILE A 246 4.38 1.31 -2.08
N ALA A 247 3.92 2.00 -3.11
CA ALA A 247 4.79 2.77 -3.99
C ALA A 247 4.14 4.06 -4.48
N ARG A 248 4.98 5.02 -4.90
CA ARG A 248 4.53 6.22 -5.59
C ARG A 248 5.31 6.45 -6.88
N THR A 249 4.68 7.06 -7.87
CA THR A 249 5.38 7.59 -9.04
C THR A 249 5.89 9.00 -8.75
N LEU A 250 7.08 9.32 -9.27
CA LEU A 250 7.66 10.66 -9.13
C LEU A 250 6.97 11.64 -10.06
N LEU A 251 6.67 12.82 -9.53
CA LEU A 251 6.12 13.94 -10.30
C LEU A 251 7.21 14.61 -11.14
N ASN A 252 8.40 14.74 -10.59
CA ASN A 252 9.55 15.36 -11.24
C ASN A 252 10.33 14.33 -12.08
N LYS A 253 10.49 14.59 -13.37
CA LYS A 253 11.21 13.72 -14.31
C LYS A 253 12.71 13.62 -13.98
N LYS A 254 13.31 14.63 -13.32
CA LYS A 254 14.71 14.67 -12.93
C LYS A 254 15.14 13.45 -12.07
N TYR A 255 14.23 12.91 -11.27
CA TYR A 255 14.47 11.73 -10.41
C TYR A 255 14.03 10.40 -11.04
N ARG A 256 13.62 10.42 -12.32
CA ARG A 256 13.32 9.19 -13.06
C ARG A 256 14.63 8.60 -13.54
N THR A 257 15.15 7.61 -12.82
CA THR A 257 16.28 6.81 -13.33
C THR A 257 15.88 6.07 -14.61
N PRO A 258 16.80 5.73 -15.53
CA PRO A 258 16.53 4.96 -16.76
C PRO A 258 15.73 3.66 -16.50
N ASN A 259 15.76 3.13 -15.28
CA ASN A 259 15.01 1.95 -14.83
C ASN A 259 13.64 2.25 -14.21
N SER A 260 13.11 3.47 -14.30
CA SER A 260 11.82 3.87 -13.68
C SER A 260 10.61 3.74 -14.63
N LEU A 261 10.79 3.20 -15.85
CA LEU A 261 9.71 2.90 -16.81
C LEU A 261 9.49 1.41 -17.01
#